data_0c5ae590d7b4d8769e1a997ffad20252
#
_entry.id   0c5ae590d7b4d8769e1a997ffad20252
#
_cell.length_a   1.000
_cell.length_b   1.000
_cell.length_c   1.000
_cell.angle_alpha   90.00
_cell.angle_beta   90.00
_cell.angle_gamma   90.00
#
_symmetry.space_group_name_H-M   'P 1'
#
loop_
_entity.id
_entity.type
_entity.pdbx_description
1 polymer ?
#
loop_
_entity_poly.entity_id
_entity_poly.type
_entity_poly.pdbx_seq_one_letter_code
_entity_poly.pdbx_strand_id
1 'polypeptide(L)'
;ELRDENLYSSITDNGAGGLSSSIGEMAKESGGFIVDLEKVPLKYDGLYPWEIWVSESQERMTLAIPPANVKKVIKRFNSRGVEATIIGKFIRKEKAIVKYNKTEILNLDMEFLHEGYPKLNLKTSFPKKKKKIKKIIKNISLIEKLHKLLSSPNIVSKEFVATQYDHEVQATSIIKPLQGEGRVFGNATAIKPLFNDEKSIALSQAAYPQY
;
A
#
# COMPACT_ATOMS: atom_id res chain seq x y z
N GLU A 1 -18.57 -14.31 -6.12
CA GLU A 1 -19.93 -14.60 -5.64
C GLU A 1 -20.59 -13.36 -4.99
N LEU A 2 -20.07 -12.80 -3.89
CA LEU A 2 -20.70 -11.65 -3.23
C LEU A 2 -20.75 -10.41 -4.13
N ARG A 3 -19.69 -10.17 -4.92
CA ARG A 3 -19.62 -9.09 -5.90
C ARG A 3 -20.69 -9.26 -6.97
N ASP A 4 -20.82 -10.44 -7.52
CA ASP A 4 -21.75 -10.72 -8.62
C ASP A 4 -23.22 -10.61 -8.18
N GLU A 5 -23.47 -10.77 -6.89
CA GLU A 5 -24.78 -10.60 -6.27
C GLU A 5 -25.00 -9.19 -5.63
N ASN A 6 -24.03 -8.29 -5.74
CA ASN A 6 -24.04 -6.94 -5.15
C ASN A 6 -24.38 -6.94 -3.65
N LEU A 7 -23.76 -7.83 -2.88
CA LEU A 7 -24.09 -8.02 -1.47
C LEU A 7 -23.29 -7.10 -0.52
N TYR A 8 -22.26 -6.43 -0.99
CA TYR A 8 -21.46 -5.46 -0.22
C TYR A 8 -21.31 -4.15 -0.99
N SER A 9 -21.08 -3.05 -0.28
CA SER A 9 -20.90 -1.72 -0.87
C SER A 9 -19.43 -1.41 -1.13
N SER A 10 -18.54 -1.85 -0.25
CA SER A 10 -17.10 -1.60 -0.33
C SER A 10 -16.33 -2.74 0.33
N ILE A 11 -15.10 -2.95 -0.12
CA ILE A 11 -14.17 -3.95 0.40
C ILE A 11 -12.75 -3.42 0.30
N THR A 12 -11.96 -3.66 1.34
CA THR A 12 -10.51 -3.37 1.34
C THR A 12 -9.77 -4.39 2.19
N ASP A 13 -8.48 -4.53 1.98
CA ASP A 13 -7.61 -5.32 2.85
C ASP A 13 -7.28 -4.56 4.15
N ASN A 14 -6.75 -5.29 5.13
CA ASN A 14 -6.25 -4.73 6.37
C ASN A 14 -4.70 -4.74 6.34
N GLY A 15 -4.12 -4.06 5.37
CA GLY A 15 -2.67 -3.91 5.22
C GLY A 15 -2.05 -2.97 6.26
N ALA A 16 -1.26 -2.01 5.82
CA ALA A 16 -0.60 -1.04 6.70
C ALA A 16 -1.61 -0.29 7.58
N GLY A 17 -1.35 -0.30 8.90
CA GLY A 17 -2.25 0.28 9.90
C GLY A 17 -3.46 -0.58 10.26
N GLY A 18 -3.62 -1.75 9.67
CA GLY A 18 -4.65 -2.72 10.01
C GLY A 18 -6.08 -2.17 9.93
N LEU A 19 -6.90 -2.43 10.95
CA LEU A 19 -8.29 -1.96 11.01
C LEU A 19 -8.40 -0.43 11.06
N SER A 20 -7.41 0.26 11.62
CA SER A 20 -7.42 1.73 11.71
C SER A 20 -7.39 2.38 10.33
N SER A 21 -6.61 1.86 9.42
CA SER A 21 -6.52 2.32 8.03
C SER A 21 -7.75 1.92 7.24
N SER A 22 -8.05 0.63 7.17
CA SER A 22 -9.14 0.12 6.34
C SER A 22 -10.51 0.72 6.69
N ILE A 23 -10.86 0.76 7.99
CA ILE A 23 -12.14 1.32 8.43
C ILE A 23 -12.15 2.85 8.33
N GLY A 24 -11.02 3.50 8.68
CA GLY A 24 -10.89 4.94 8.57
C GLY A 24 -11.08 5.45 7.14
N GLU A 25 -10.44 4.80 6.18
CA GLU A 25 -10.58 5.15 4.77
C GLU A 25 -11.98 4.89 4.21
N MET A 26 -12.56 3.72 4.49
CA MET A 26 -13.92 3.41 4.07
C MET A 26 -14.96 4.36 4.69
N ALA A 27 -14.71 4.87 5.89
CA ALA A 27 -15.61 5.77 6.58
C ALA A 27 -15.66 7.19 6.00
N LYS A 28 -14.71 7.57 5.12
CA LYS A 28 -14.76 8.87 4.42
C LYS A 28 -16.09 9.05 3.65
N GLU A 29 -16.57 8.00 3.03
CA GLU A 29 -17.80 8.06 2.23
C GLU A 29 -19.06 8.08 3.10
N SER A 30 -19.04 7.45 4.26
CA SER A 30 -20.20 7.36 5.16
C SER A 30 -20.31 8.50 6.17
N GLY A 31 -19.20 9.16 6.46
CA GLY A 31 -19.05 10.21 7.46
C GLY A 31 -18.45 9.76 8.78
N GLY A 32 -18.48 8.48 9.14
CA GLY A 32 -17.86 7.99 10.36
C GLY A 32 -18.15 6.53 10.66
N PHE A 33 -17.67 6.06 11.83
CA PHE A 33 -17.81 4.66 12.23
C PHE A 33 -17.89 4.46 13.75
N ILE A 34 -18.40 3.32 14.15
CA ILE A 34 -18.32 2.78 15.51
C ILE A 34 -17.83 1.34 15.41
N VAL A 35 -16.73 1.02 16.10
CA VAL A 35 -16.14 -0.31 16.16
C VAL A 35 -16.09 -0.80 17.60
N ASP A 36 -16.44 -2.06 17.81
CA ASP A 36 -16.32 -2.80 19.07
C ASP A 36 -15.14 -3.77 18.95
N LEU A 37 -13.98 -3.42 19.47
CA LEU A 37 -12.74 -4.19 19.29
C LEU A 37 -12.76 -5.56 19.95
N GLU A 38 -13.54 -5.74 21.01
CA GLU A 38 -13.73 -7.04 21.66
C GLU A 38 -14.37 -8.10 20.76
N LYS A 39 -14.96 -7.68 19.64
CA LYS A 39 -15.55 -8.58 18.64
C LYS A 39 -14.57 -9.05 17.57
N VAL A 40 -13.40 -8.45 17.51
CA VAL A 40 -12.38 -8.81 16.51
C VAL A 40 -11.82 -10.20 16.83
N PRO A 41 -11.88 -11.16 15.89
CA PRO A 41 -11.25 -12.46 16.09
C PRO A 41 -9.73 -12.33 16.27
N LEU A 42 -9.20 -12.94 17.31
CA LEU A 42 -7.78 -12.91 17.63
C LEU A 42 -7.19 -14.32 17.54
N LYS A 43 -5.94 -14.42 17.10
CA LYS A 43 -5.18 -15.70 17.08
C LYS A 43 -4.72 -16.14 18.48
N TYR A 44 -4.49 -15.18 19.36
CA TYR A 44 -4.02 -15.39 20.73
C TYR A 44 -4.51 -14.28 21.66
N ASP A 45 -4.66 -14.57 22.91
CA ASP A 45 -5.14 -13.64 23.93
C ASP A 45 -4.03 -12.70 24.39
N GLY A 46 -4.43 -11.63 25.09
CA GLY A 46 -3.53 -10.72 25.78
C GLY A 46 -3.09 -9.49 24.99
N LEU A 47 -3.64 -9.26 23.81
CA LEU A 47 -3.39 -8.03 23.04
C LEU A 47 -4.08 -6.85 23.71
N TYR A 48 -3.38 -5.73 23.79
CA TYR A 48 -3.99 -4.46 24.16
C TYR A 48 -4.91 -3.93 23.04
N PRO A 49 -5.91 -3.11 23.36
CA PRO A 49 -6.84 -2.57 22.34
C PRO A 49 -6.15 -1.86 21.18
N TRP A 50 -5.10 -1.10 21.43
CA TRP A 50 -4.35 -0.42 20.39
C TRP A 50 -3.60 -1.40 19.46
N GLU A 51 -3.11 -2.53 20.00
CA GLU A 51 -2.46 -3.57 19.20
C GLU A 51 -3.47 -4.24 18.26
N ILE A 52 -4.69 -4.51 18.75
CA ILE A 52 -5.77 -5.04 17.92
C ILE A 52 -6.13 -4.04 16.81
N TRP A 53 -6.22 -2.74 17.16
CA TRP A 53 -6.66 -1.69 16.25
C TRP A 53 -5.69 -1.43 15.08
N VAL A 54 -4.39 -1.45 15.34
CA VAL A 54 -3.36 -1.18 14.33
C VAL A 54 -2.65 -2.43 13.81
N SER A 55 -3.06 -3.63 14.23
CA SER A 55 -2.44 -4.88 13.81
C SER A 55 -2.46 -5.03 12.28
N GLU A 56 -1.31 -5.33 11.71
CA GLU A 56 -1.12 -5.62 10.29
C GLU A 56 -1.14 -7.12 9.98
N SER A 57 -1.90 -7.90 10.76
CA SER A 57 -2.06 -9.34 10.49
C SER A 57 -2.58 -9.57 9.08
N GLN A 58 -1.88 -10.43 8.34
CA GLN A 58 -2.13 -10.66 6.92
C GLN A 58 -3.42 -11.43 6.65
N GLU A 59 -3.87 -11.39 5.39
CA GLU A 59 -5.03 -12.15 4.87
C GLU A 59 -6.37 -11.79 5.54
N ARG A 60 -6.53 -10.56 6.00
CA ARG A 60 -7.80 -10.02 6.51
C ARG A 60 -8.38 -8.98 5.59
N MET A 61 -9.70 -9.01 5.46
CA MET A 61 -10.45 -8.06 4.65
C MET A 61 -11.54 -7.38 5.48
N THR A 62 -11.78 -6.11 5.24
CA THR A 62 -12.91 -5.36 5.80
C THR A 62 -13.95 -5.12 4.71
N LEU A 63 -15.21 -5.41 5.01
CA LEU A 63 -16.34 -5.21 4.10
C LEU A 63 -17.39 -4.28 4.73
N ALA A 64 -17.88 -3.35 3.94
CA ALA A 64 -19.09 -2.57 4.25
C ALA A 64 -20.30 -3.27 3.64
N ILE A 65 -21.20 -3.78 4.49
CA ILE A 65 -22.32 -4.58 4.06
C ILE A 65 -23.63 -3.90 4.45
N PRO A 66 -24.57 -3.67 3.50
CA PRO A 66 -25.89 -3.17 3.84
C PRO A 66 -26.59 -4.06 4.88
N PRO A 67 -27.26 -3.51 5.90
CA PRO A 67 -27.88 -4.29 6.98
C PRO A 67 -28.78 -5.44 6.50
N ALA A 68 -29.51 -5.25 5.42
CA ALA A 68 -30.38 -6.27 4.83
C ALA A 68 -29.62 -7.50 4.32
N ASN A 69 -28.35 -7.34 3.92
CA ASN A 69 -27.53 -8.40 3.32
C ASN A 69 -26.68 -9.17 4.35
N VAL A 70 -26.50 -8.63 5.57
CA VAL A 70 -25.57 -9.16 6.57
C VAL A 70 -25.76 -10.65 6.81
N LYS A 71 -27.01 -11.09 7.10
CA LYS A 71 -27.31 -12.51 7.37
C LYS A 71 -26.92 -13.43 6.17
N LYS A 72 -27.21 -12.98 4.96
CA LYS A 72 -26.90 -13.71 3.73
C LYS A 72 -25.41 -13.83 3.52
N VAL A 73 -24.67 -12.74 3.74
CA VAL A 73 -23.22 -12.68 3.60
C VAL A 73 -22.52 -13.60 4.61
N ILE A 74 -22.86 -13.50 5.90
CA ILE A 74 -22.28 -14.39 6.94
C ILE A 74 -22.55 -15.86 6.61
N LYS A 75 -23.78 -16.20 6.20
CA LYS A 75 -24.10 -17.58 5.79
C LYS A 75 -23.23 -18.04 4.61
N ARG A 76 -22.97 -17.16 3.65
CA ARG A 76 -22.15 -17.47 2.49
C ARG A 76 -20.68 -17.72 2.87
N PHE A 77 -20.10 -16.87 3.70
CA PHE A 77 -18.73 -17.05 4.22
C PHE A 77 -18.61 -18.37 4.98
N ASN A 78 -19.53 -18.63 5.92
CA ASN A 78 -19.51 -19.88 6.69
C ASN A 78 -19.63 -21.13 5.80
N SER A 79 -20.43 -21.08 4.73
CA SER A 79 -20.54 -22.20 3.77
C SER A 79 -19.27 -22.44 2.95
N ARG A 80 -18.32 -21.51 2.95
CA ARG A 80 -17.00 -21.61 2.32
C ARG A 80 -15.87 -21.82 3.32
N GLY A 81 -16.18 -22.01 4.60
CA GLY A 81 -15.18 -22.16 5.66
C GLY A 81 -14.39 -20.88 5.96
N VAL A 82 -14.94 -19.72 5.61
CA VAL A 82 -14.32 -18.41 5.87
C VAL A 82 -14.97 -17.78 7.09
N GLU A 83 -14.16 -17.43 8.09
CA GLU A 83 -14.62 -16.71 9.27
C GLU A 83 -15.00 -15.27 8.90
N ALA A 84 -16.16 -14.82 9.36
CA ALA A 84 -16.64 -13.45 9.15
C ALA A 84 -17.39 -12.96 10.39
N THR A 85 -16.95 -11.85 10.95
CA THR A 85 -17.48 -11.30 12.20
C THR A 85 -17.89 -9.84 12.03
N ILE A 86 -19.03 -9.48 12.61
CA ILE A 86 -19.50 -8.09 12.62
C ILE A 86 -18.81 -7.38 13.77
N ILE A 87 -17.89 -6.47 13.45
CA ILE A 87 -17.09 -5.74 14.43
C ILE A 87 -17.59 -4.31 14.68
N GLY A 88 -18.52 -3.81 13.86
CA GLY A 88 -19.00 -2.44 14.01
C GLY A 88 -19.98 -2.02 12.94
N LYS A 89 -20.12 -0.71 12.76
CA LYS A 89 -21.00 -0.10 11.76
C LYS A 89 -20.48 1.25 11.30
N PHE A 90 -20.72 1.58 10.05
CA PHE A 90 -20.59 2.94 9.53
C PHE A 90 -21.78 3.80 9.94
N ILE A 91 -21.52 5.08 10.19
CA ILE A 91 -22.53 6.06 10.66
C ILE A 91 -22.38 7.36 9.86
N ARG A 92 -23.46 8.17 9.84
CA ARG A 92 -23.46 9.49 9.19
C ARG A 92 -22.96 10.64 10.07
N LYS A 93 -22.58 10.35 11.31
CA LYS A 93 -21.94 11.33 12.19
C LYS A 93 -20.46 11.39 11.86
N GLU A 94 -19.89 12.56 11.74
CA GLU A 94 -18.46 12.77 11.42
C GLU A 94 -17.56 12.43 12.62
N LYS A 95 -17.68 11.20 13.11
CA LYS A 95 -16.97 10.68 14.28
C LYS A 95 -16.37 9.31 14.03
N ALA A 96 -15.12 9.17 14.42
CA ALA A 96 -14.41 7.91 14.55
C ALA A 96 -14.50 7.43 15.99
N ILE A 97 -15.27 6.38 16.26
CA ILE A 97 -15.49 5.86 17.62
C ILE A 97 -15.00 4.41 17.67
N VAL A 98 -14.08 4.14 18.58
CA VAL A 98 -13.63 2.78 18.89
C VAL A 98 -13.92 2.48 20.35
N LYS A 99 -14.51 1.31 20.59
CA LYS A 99 -14.88 0.81 21.92
C LYS A 99 -14.14 -0.49 22.23
N TYR A 100 -13.87 -0.70 23.50
CA TYR A 100 -13.39 -1.96 24.03
C TYR A 100 -14.05 -2.25 25.37
N ASN A 101 -14.69 -3.40 25.50
CA ASN A 101 -15.47 -3.76 26.69
C ASN A 101 -16.48 -2.66 27.07
N LYS A 102 -17.22 -2.15 26.09
CA LYS A 102 -18.21 -1.06 26.20
C LYS A 102 -17.64 0.31 26.58
N THR A 103 -16.34 0.41 26.84
CA THR A 103 -15.67 1.68 27.11
C THR A 103 -15.19 2.29 25.80
N GLU A 104 -15.46 3.59 25.63
CA GLU A 104 -15.00 4.35 24.48
C GLU A 104 -13.51 4.69 24.69
N ILE A 105 -12.65 4.13 23.85
CA ILE A 105 -11.19 4.30 23.94
C ILE A 105 -10.63 5.24 22.86
N LEU A 106 -11.43 5.55 21.84
CA LEU A 106 -11.14 6.54 20.82
C LEU A 106 -12.42 7.24 20.42
N ASN A 107 -12.39 8.58 20.38
CA ASN A 107 -13.47 9.42 19.88
C ASN A 107 -12.86 10.67 19.23
N LEU A 108 -12.73 10.64 17.92
CA LEU A 108 -12.13 11.70 17.12
C LEU A 108 -13.12 12.19 16.07
N ASP A 109 -12.96 13.45 15.67
CA ASP A 109 -13.60 13.97 14.47
C ASP A 109 -12.95 13.35 13.24
N MET A 110 -13.75 12.98 12.24
CA MET A 110 -13.24 12.40 10.99
C MET A 110 -12.34 13.38 10.24
N GLU A 111 -12.64 14.68 10.29
CA GLU A 111 -11.76 15.70 9.74
C GLU A 111 -10.37 15.68 10.40
N PHE A 112 -10.33 15.60 11.74
CA PHE A 112 -9.06 15.48 12.45
C PHE A 112 -8.32 14.20 12.10
N LEU A 113 -9.01 13.08 11.97
CA LEU A 113 -8.41 11.79 11.63
C LEU A 113 -7.69 11.82 10.26
N HIS A 114 -8.25 12.53 9.28
CA HIS A 114 -7.73 12.57 7.93
C HIS A 114 -6.87 13.79 7.59
N GLU A 115 -7.18 14.95 8.16
CA GLU A 115 -6.55 16.23 7.82
C GLU A 115 -5.85 16.90 9.02
N GLY A 116 -5.87 16.26 10.20
CA GLY A 116 -5.35 16.83 11.46
C GLY A 116 -3.83 16.93 11.55
N TYR A 117 -3.10 16.52 10.54
CA TYR A 117 -1.64 16.68 10.51
C TYR A 117 -1.24 18.12 10.14
N PRO A 118 -0.16 18.65 10.71
CA PRO A 118 0.32 19.99 10.36
C PRO A 118 0.75 20.06 8.89
N LYS A 119 0.22 21.03 8.15
CA LYS A 119 0.64 21.28 6.77
C LYS A 119 2.06 21.83 6.76
N LEU A 120 2.98 21.07 6.19
CA LEU A 120 4.37 21.48 6.04
C LEU A 120 4.51 22.42 4.84
N ASN A 121 4.92 23.65 5.10
CA ASN A 121 5.29 24.63 4.05
C ASN A 121 6.78 24.47 3.74
N LEU A 122 7.12 23.49 2.93
CA LEU A 122 8.50 23.22 2.54
C LEU A 122 8.94 24.24 1.48
N LYS A 123 10.09 24.87 1.74
CA LYS A 123 10.74 25.75 0.75
C LYS A 123 11.89 25.00 0.11
N THR A 124 11.96 25.04 -1.19
CA THR A 124 13.09 24.50 -1.95
C THR A 124 13.77 25.58 -2.75
N SER A 125 15.05 25.43 -3.01
CA SER A 125 15.81 26.30 -3.89
C SER A 125 16.66 25.45 -4.84
N PHE A 126 16.77 25.89 -6.08
CA PHE A 126 17.63 25.24 -7.06
C PHE A 126 19.09 25.62 -6.78
N PRO A 127 19.96 24.72 -6.31
CA PRO A 127 21.33 25.06 -5.98
C PRO A 127 22.11 25.37 -7.27
N LYS A 128 22.44 26.63 -7.52
CA LYS A 128 23.34 27.03 -8.61
C LYS A 128 24.79 26.66 -8.26
N LYS A 129 25.08 25.37 -8.09
CA LYS A 129 26.45 24.93 -7.89
C LYS A 129 27.21 25.00 -9.21
N LYS A 130 28.08 26.00 -9.38
CA LYS A 130 29.14 25.93 -10.40
C LYS A 130 30.00 24.70 -10.06
N LYS A 131 29.86 23.62 -10.82
CA LYS A 131 30.74 22.45 -10.71
C LYS A 131 32.16 22.94 -11.02
N LYS A 132 33.00 23.13 -10.02
CA LYS A 132 34.45 23.21 -10.24
C LYS A 132 34.88 21.83 -10.75
N ILE A 133 35.22 21.76 -12.02
CA ILE A 133 35.83 20.55 -12.60
C ILE A 133 37.12 20.30 -11.83
N LYS A 134 37.08 19.36 -10.89
CA LYS A 134 38.32 18.91 -10.23
C LYS A 134 39.19 18.30 -11.29
N LYS A 135 40.44 18.85 -11.46
CA LYS A 135 41.45 18.24 -12.36
C LYS A 135 41.53 16.77 -12.02
N ILE A 136 41.41 15.94 -13.06
CA ILE A 136 41.52 14.49 -12.94
C ILE A 136 42.88 14.16 -12.37
N ILE A 137 42.91 13.52 -11.21
CA ILE A 137 44.14 13.05 -10.57
C ILE A 137 44.78 11.99 -11.50
N LYS A 138 46.02 12.26 -11.92
CA LYS A 138 46.81 11.33 -12.70
C LYS A 138 47.10 10.05 -11.91
N ASN A 139 47.15 8.92 -12.59
CA ASN A 139 47.69 7.62 -12.18
C ASN A 139 46.73 6.54 -11.66
N ILE A 140 45.49 6.55 -12.05
CA ILE A 140 44.66 5.34 -11.97
C ILE A 140 44.61 4.72 -13.38
N SER A 141 44.88 3.42 -13.50
CA SER A 141 44.76 2.66 -14.74
C SER A 141 43.36 2.84 -15.36
N LEU A 142 43.29 2.90 -16.70
CA LEU A 142 42.00 2.99 -17.40
C LEU A 142 41.07 1.82 -17.03
N ILE A 143 41.63 0.64 -16.87
CA ILE A 143 40.93 -0.59 -16.47
C ILE A 143 40.36 -0.44 -15.07
N GLU A 144 41.13 0.06 -14.10
CA GLU A 144 40.65 0.30 -12.75
C GLU A 144 39.49 1.34 -12.69
N LYS A 145 39.59 2.39 -13.51
CA LYS A 145 38.51 3.38 -13.64
C LYS A 145 37.26 2.76 -14.22
N LEU A 146 37.40 1.90 -15.23
CA LEU A 146 36.28 1.19 -15.84
C LEU A 146 35.60 0.26 -14.82
N HIS A 147 36.38 -0.57 -14.13
CA HIS A 147 35.86 -1.44 -13.07
C HIS A 147 35.13 -0.65 -11.98
N LYS A 148 35.71 0.45 -11.52
CA LYS A 148 35.07 1.33 -10.50
C LYS A 148 33.79 1.95 -11.02
N LEU A 149 33.73 2.31 -12.30
CA LEU A 149 32.52 2.86 -12.91
C LEU A 149 31.44 1.78 -13.00
N LEU A 150 31.74 0.62 -13.54
CA LEU A 150 30.83 -0.50 -13.73
C LEU A 150 30.30 -1.06 -12.39
N SER A 151 31.11 -1.00 -11.33
CA SER A 151 30.69 -1.40 -9.97
C SER A 151 29.94 -0.32 -9.19
N SER A 152 29.74 0.87 -9.76
CA SER A 152 29.05 1.93 -9.06
C SER A 152 27.56 1.60 -8.88
N PRO A 153 26.92 1.96 -7.73
CA PRO A 153 25.52 1.64 -7.47
C PRO A 153 24.53 2.18 -8.50
N ASN A 154 24.89 3.21 -9.26
CA ASN A 154 24.03 3.77 -10.30
C ASN A 154 24.11 3.02 -11.65
N ILE A 155 25.06 2.13 -11.82
CA ILE A 155 25.35 1.45 -13.09
C ILE A 155 25.22 -0.07 -12.95
N VAL A 156 25.64 -0.63 -11.82
CA VAL A 156 25.58 -2.08 -11.58
C VAL A 156 24.15 -2.61 -11.70
N SER A 157 24.02 -3.83 -12.19
CA SER A 157 22.71 -4.53 -12.24
C SER A 157 22.04 -4.56 -10.87
N LYS A 158 20.73 -4.33 -10.85
CA LYS A 158 19.88 -4.45 -9.67
C LYS A 158 19.08 -5.76 -9.65
N GLU A 159 19.39 -6.67 -10.54
CA GLU A 159 18.65 -7.93 -10.67
C GLU A 159 18.51 -8.65 -9.33
N PHE A 160 19.61 -8.76 -8.61
CA PHE A 160 19.67 -9.38 -7.28
C PHE A 160 18.62 -8.82 -6.30
N VAL A 161 18.40 -7.50 -6.29
CA VAL A 161 17.39 -6.85 -5.43
C VAL A 161 16.01 -6.98 -6.04
N ALA A 162 15.87 -6.71 -7.35
CA ALA A 162 14.58 -6.59 -8.01
C ALA A 162 13.85 -7.94 -8.19
N THR A 163 14.60 -9.06 -8.25
CA THR A 163 14.00 -10.39 -8.49
C THR A 163 13.69 -11.18 -7.23
N GLN A 164 13.94 -10.62 -6.05
CA GLN A 164 13.65 -11.33 -4.78
C GLN A 164 12.17 -11.48 -4.51
N TYR A 165 11.35 -10.49 -4.84
CA TYR A 165 9.92 -10.43 -4.55
C TYR A 165 9.15 -9.85 -5.73
N ASP A 166 7.98 -10.40 -6.02
CA ASP A 166 6.94 -9.85 -6.89
C ASP A 166 7.43 -9.28 -8.23
N HIS A 167 8.45 -9.89 -8.82
CA HIS A 167 9.08 -9.37 -10.03
C HIS A 167 8.21 -9.52 -11.29
N GLU A 168 7.47 -10.61 -11.43
CA GLU A 168 6.69 -10.98 -12.62
C GLU A 168 5.36 -11.65 -12.24
N VAL A 169 4.59 -11.04 -11.34
CA VAL A 169 3.41 -11.65 -10.72
C VAL A 169 2.35 -12.05 -11.72
N GLN A 170 2.01 -11.17 -12.67
CA GLN A 170 0.91 -11.41 -13.62
C GLN A 170 1.39 -11.84 -15.02
N ALA A 171 2.68 -11.93 -15.26
CA ALA A 171 3.28 -12.24 -16.55
C ALA A 171 2.80 -11.36 -17.73
N THR A 172 2.39 -10.12 -17.43
CA THR A 172 1.85 -9.19 -18.44
C THR A 172 2.90 -8.21 -18.98
N SER A 173 4.14 -8.26 -18.50
CA SER A 173 5.21 -7.35 -18.90
C SER A 173 5.70 -7.66 -20.31
N ILE A 174 5.59 -6.67 -21.21
CA ILE A 174 6.15 -6.70 -22.57
C ILE A 174 7.57 -6.14 -22.55
N ILE A 175 7.74 -4.98 -21.92
CA ILE A 175 9.06 -4.38 -21.65
C ILE A 175 9.26 -4.45 -20.15
N LYS A 176 10.20 -5.28 -19.74
CA LYS A 176 10.48 -5.53 -18.33
C LYS A 176 11.32 -4.41 -17.71
N PRO A 177 11.25 -4.22 -16.38
CA PRO A 177 12.10 -3.26 -15.68
C PRO A 177 13.60 -3.55 -15.89
N LEU A 178 13.99 -4.82 -15.85
CA LEU A 178 15.36 -5.25 -16.11
C LEU A 178 15.53 -5.55 -17.61
N GLN A 179 16.43 -4.82 -18.27
CA GLN A 179 16.58 -4.83 -19.72
C GLN A 179 18.00 -5.20 -20.13
N GLY A 180 18.11 -5.78 -21.34
CA GLY A 180 19.36 -6.17 -21.97
C GLY A 180 20.09 -7.30 -21.24
N GLU A 181 21.23 -7.73 -21.79
CA GLU A 181 22.08 -8.78 -21.23
C GLU A 181 22.67 -8.39 -19.87
N GLY A 182 22.91 -7.10 -19.65
CA GLY A 182 23.43 -6.56 -18.38
C GLY A 182 22.38 -6.50 -17.27
N ARG A 183 21.12 -6.81 -17.53
CA ARG A 183 20.03 -6.80 -16.53
C ARG A 183 20.00 -5.51 -15.73
N VAL A 184 20.02 -4.37 -16.42
CA VAL A 184 19.96 -3.04 -15.83
C VAL A 184 18.55 -2.48 -15.91
N PHE A 185 18.20 -1.59 -14.98
CA PHE A 185 16.91 -0.92 -15.02
C PHE A 185 16.80 0.04 -16.21
N GLY A 186 15.71 -0.11 -16.97
CA GLY A 186 15.28 0.87 -17.95
C GLY A 186 14.45 1.99 -17.31
N ASN A 187 14.35 3.11 -18.01
CA ASN A 187 13.51 4.25 -17.57
C ASN A 187 12.03 4.08 -17.96
N ALA A 188 11.70 3.04 -18.70
CA ALA A 188 10.35 2.74 -19.14
C ALA A 188 10.06 1.24 -19.05
N THR A 189 8.81 0.94 -18.75
CA THR A 189 8.24 -0.42 -18.79
C THR A 189 6.98 -0.41 -19.62
N ALA A 190 6.57 -1.56 -20.13
CA ALA A 190 5.28 -1.71 -20.79
C ALA A 190 4.60 -3.00 -20.36
N ILE A 191 3.32 -2.92 -20.09
CA ILE A 191 2.47 -4.06 -19.76
C ILE A 191 1.35 -4.22 -20.77
N LYS A 192 0.90 -5.44 -20.94
CA LYS A 192 -0.28 -5.82 -21.75
C LYS A 192 -1.38 -6.28 -20.78
N PRO A 193 -2.31 -5.39 -20.36
CA PRO A 193 -3.28 -5.72 -19.32
C PRO A 193 -4.23 -6.85 -19.68
N LEU A 194 -4.55 -6.97 -20.97
CA LEU A 194 -5.44 -8.00 -21.50
C LEU A 194 -4.67 -8.87 -22.50
N PHE A 195 -4.57 -10.17 -22.25
CA PHE A 195 -3.81 -11.11 -23.09
C PHE A 195 -4.29 -11.14 -24.54
N ASN A 196 -5.58 -10.97 -24.77
CA ASN A 196 -6.21 -11.05 -26.10
C ASN A 196 -6.38 -9.68 -26.79
N ASP A 197 -5.84 -8.59 -26.23
CA ASP A 197 -5.85 -7.26 -26.84
C ASP A 197 -4.44 -6.90 -27.32
N GLU A 198 -4.35 -6.18 -28.42
CA GLU A 198 -3.08 -5.65 -28.94
C GLU A 198 -2.60 -4.39 -28.22
N LYS A 199 -3.45 -3.77 -27.39
CA LYS A 199 -3.14 -2.56 -26.66
C LYS A 199 -2.24 -2.84 -25.47
N SER A 200 -1.29 -1.94 -25.26
CA SER A 200 -0.39 -1.96 -24.12
C SER A 200 -0.36 -0.60 -23.43
N ILE A 201 0.07 -0.59 -22.16
CA ILE A 201 0.30 0.61 -21.38
C ILE A 201 1.79 0.75 -21.16
N ALA A 202 2.38 1.86 -21.60
CA ALA A 202 3.76 2.20 -21.33
C ALA A 202 3.83 3.20 -20.15
N LEU A 203 4.73 2.93 -19.21
CA LEU A 203 5.02 3.81 -18.08
C LEU A 203 6.50 4.20 -18.13
N SER A 204 6.76 5.50 -18.10
CA SER A 204 8.12 6.04 -17.97
C SER A 204 8.21 6.93 -16.74
N GLN A 205 9.31 6.80 -16.00
CA GLN A 205 9.54 7.60 -14.80
C GLN A 205 11.00 8.01 -14.69
N ALA A 206 11.25 9.14 -14.02
CA ALA A 206 12.57 9.61 -13.67
C ALA A 206 12.55 10.18 -12.25
N ALA A 207 13.63 9.95 -11.51
CA ALA A 207 13.82 10.50 -10.18
C ALA A 207 15.13 11.28 -10.10
N TYR A 208 15.04 12.47 -9.54
CA TYR A 208 16.19 13.38 -9.36
C TYR A 208 16.27 13.78 -7.88
N PRO A 209 16.66 12.88 -6.98
CA PRO A 209 16.59 13.10 -5.54
C PRO A 209 17.53 14.21 -5.02
N GLN A 210 18.41 14.72 -5.88
CA GLN A 210 19.31 15.84 -5.56
C GLN A 210 18.68 17.23 -5.77
N TYR A 211 17.45 17.32 -6.26
CA TYR A 211 16.73 18.58 -6.53
C TYR A 211 15.52 18.74 -5.62
#